data_461cf85e454dade8b4aeb345c1dc240a
#
_entry.id   461cf85e454dade8b4aeb345c1dc240a
#
_cell.length_a   1.000
_cell.length_b   1.000
_cell.length_c   1.000
_cell.angle_alpha   90.00
_cell.angle_beta   90.00
_cell.angle_gamma   90.00
#
_symmetry.space_group_name_H-M   'P 1'
#
loop_
_entity.id
_entity.type
_entity.pdbx_description
1 polymer ?
#
loop_
_entity_poly.entity_id
_entity_poly.type
_entity_poly.pdbx_seq_one_letter_code
_entity_poly.pdbx_strand_id
1 'polypeptide(L)'
;MTTATTATTATTAGRRAWAGYVAAGAALAYAAPHFWWGAGVGATFPGDFASAPHGTWEAAVGYWVMGAVAVAGAVVALALVRPRGRRLPRRTLCALSLTASVGMTLWGFTYFAMQYLLAAGRVVSAPAFAAKDAHPQAAWGLFWYGLFVLWGLMLGRAAWTRLRGGEDRGALSR
;
A
#
# COMPACT_ATOMS: atom_id res chain seq x y z
N MET A 1 0.09 32.09 32.44
CA MET A 1 -0.65 30.82 32.36
C MET A 1 -0.95 30.44 30.90
N THR A 2 0.07 30.16 30.03
CA THR A 2 -0.11 30.02 28.57
C THR A 2 0.57 28.79 27.96
N THR A 3 1.04 27.83 28.77
CA THR A 3 1.86 26.70 28.30
C THR A 3 1.10 25.40 28.00
N ALA A 4 -0.15 25.26 28.40
CA ALA A 4 -0.92 24.01 28.24
C ALA A 4 -1.51 23.81 26.82
N THR A 5 -1.78 24.87 26.06
CA THR A 5 -2.48 24.79 24.79
C THR A 5 -1.59 24.30 23.63
N THR A 6 -0.29 24.54 23.71
CA THR A 6 0.66 24.20 22.62
C THR A 6 0.97 22.69 22.58
N ALA A 7 0.99 22.01 23.71
CA ALA A 7 1.32 20.58 23.80
C ALA A 7 0.18 19.69 23.24
N THR A 8 -1.09 20.09 23.42
CA THR A 8 -2.25 19.31 22.97
C THR A 8 -2.42 19.35 21.44
N THR A 9 -2.05 20.46 20.81
CA THR A 9 -2.13 20.60 19.32
C THR A 9 -1.05 19.80 18.61
N ALA A 10 0.14 19.69 19.16
CA ALA A 10 1.24 18.90 18.57
C ALA A 10 0.96 17.39 18.58
N THR A 11 0.38 16.88 19.67
CA THR A 11 0.01 15.45 19.80
C THR A 11 -1.11 15.04 18.86
N THR A 12 -2.10 15.89 18.62
CA THR A 12 -3.20 15.61 17.68
C THR A 12 -2.75 15.67 16.21
N ALA A 13 -1.83 16.56 15.85
CA ALA A 13 -1.25 16.62 14.51
C ALA A 13 -0.40 15.36 14.21
N GLY A 14 0.40 14.90 15.14
CA GLY A 14 1.17 13.67 15.02
C GLY A 14 0.28 12.43 14.85
N ARG A 15 -0.80 12.32 15.63
CA ARG A 15 -1.78 11.23 15.53
C ARG A 15 -2.50 11.19 14.17
N ARG A 16 -2.64 12.29 13.45
CA ARG A 16 -3.26 12.36 12.13
C ARG A 16 -2.30 11.99 11.00
N ALA A 17 -1.00 12.19 11.19
CA ALA A 17 0.00 12.00 10.14
C ALA A 17 0.56 10.57 10.05
N TRP A 18 0.55 9.80 11.15
CA TRP A 18 1.23 8.49 11.22
C TRP A 18 0.77 7.51 10.13
N ALA A 19 -0.53 7.47 9.81
CA ALA A 19 -1.07 6.56 8.81
C ALA A 19 -0.46 6.79 7.41
N GLY A 20 -0.21 8.06 7.04
CA GLY A 20 0.47 8.37 5.79
C GLY A 20 1.93 7.94 5.77
N TYR A 21 2.62 8.02 6.90
CA TYR A 21 4.00 7.51 6.98
C TYR A 21 4.06 5.98 6.93
N VAL A 22 3.12 5.29 7.60
CA VAL A 22 3.03 3.82 7.52
C VAL A 22 2.68 3.39 6.09
N ALA A 23 1.72 4.06 5.43
CA ALA A 23 1.41 3.78 4.03
C ALA A 23 2.62 3.98 3.11
N ALA A 24 3.38 5.06 3.30
CA ALA A 24 4.60 5.31 2.53
C ALA A 24 5.67 4.24 2.79
N GLY A 25 5.87 3.85 4.04
CA GLY A 25 6.80 2.77 4.41
C GLY A 25 6.42 1.43 3.80
N ALA A 26 5.14 1.06 3.86
CA ALA A 26 4.62 -0.17 3.24
C ALA A 26 4.81 -0.15 1.71
N ALA A 27 4.54 0.99 1.06
CA ALA A 27 4.75 1.17 -0.37
C ALA A 27 6.23 0.99 -0.76
N LEU A 28 7.15 1.58 -0.02
CA LEU A 28 8.59 1.45 -0.27
C LEU A 28 9.10 0.03 0.01
N ALA A 29 8.60 -0.61 1.08
CA ALA A 29 8.92 -2.01 1.37
C ALA A 29 8.43 -2.95 0.26
N TYR A 30 7.29 -2.64 -0.36
CA TYR A 30 6.80 -3.36 -1.52
C TYR A 30 7.58 -3.04 -2.80
N ALA A 31 8.03 -1.81 -3.00
CA ALA A 31 8.79 -1.39 -4.17
C ALA A 31 10.17 -2.05 -4.24
N ALA A 32 10.85 -2.16 -3.10
CA ALA A 32 12.23 -2.63 -3.03
C ALA A 32 12.44 -4.00 -3.71
N PRO A 33 11.67 -5.08 -3.36
CA PRO A 33 11.85 -6.38 -4.00
C PRO A 33 11.59 -6.35 -5.52
N HIS A 34 10.69 -5.53 -6.00
CA HIS A 34 10.42 -5.43 -7.44
C HIS A 34 11.65 -4.95 -8.22
N PHE A 35 12.44 -4.04 -7.66
CA PHE A 35 13.65 -3.57 -8.32
C PHE A 35 14.75 -4.62 -8.31
N TRP A 36 14.97 -5.36 -7.22
CA TRP A 36 16.00 -6.41 -7.24
C TRP A 36 15.57 -7.65 -8.05
N TRP A 37 14.25 -7.98 -8.10
CA TRP A 37 13.76 -9.01 -9.02
C TRP A 37 13.97 -8.58 -10.48
N GLY A 38 13.72 -7.32 -10.80
CA GLY A 38 14.03 -6.75 -12.11
C GLY A 38 15.53 -6.76 -12.45
N ALA A 39 16.39 -6.73 -11.43
CA ALA A 39 17.82 -6.88 -11.57
C ALA A 39 18.31 -8.35 -11.56
N GLY A 40 17.39 -9.33 -11.54
CA GLY A 40 17.74 -10.75 -11.59
C GLY A 40 18.02 -11.39 -10.22
N VAL A 41 17.69 -10.71 -9.10
CA VAL A 41 17.89 -11.24 -7.75
C VAL A 41 16.58 -11.83 -7.22
N GLY A 42 16.49 -13.16 -7.08
CA GLY A 42 15.28 -13.88 -6.69
C GLY A 42 14.96 -13.90 -5.18
N ALA A 43 15.69 -13.15 -4.36
CA ALA A 43 15.45 -13.10 -2.92
C ALA A 43 14.03 -12.67 -2.60
N THR A 44 13.36 -13.39 -1.70
CA THR A 44 11.97 -13.13 -1.25
C THR A 44 10.89 -13.21 -2.34
N PHE A 45 11.21 -13.75 -3.51
CA PHE A 45 10.23 -13.97 -4.57
C PHE A 45 9.16 -14.99 -4.11
N PRO A 46 7.86 -14.72 -4.35
CA PRO A 46 6.78 -15.60 -3.88
C PRO A 46 6.55 -16.78 -4.84
N GLY A 47 7.54 -17.61 -5.03
CA GLY A 47 7.48 -18.74 -5.94
C GLY A 47 8.87 -19.12 -6.49
N ASP A 48 8.89 -19.88 -7.57
CA ASP A 48 10.13 -20.24 -8.26
C ASP A 48 10.58 -19.09 -9.16
N PHE A 49 11.60 -18.36 -8.73
CA PHE A 49 12.16 -17.25 -9.49
C PHE A 49 12.83 -17.69 -10.80
N ALA A 50 13.36 -18.91 -10.86
CA ALA A 50 14.02 -19.40 -12.08
C ALA A 50 13.02 -19.62 -13.23
N SER A 51 11.76 -19.96 -12.91
CA SER A 51 10.69 -20.11 -13.90
C SER A 51 9.96 -18.81 -14.20
N ALA A 52 10.22 -17.73 -13.46
CA ALA A 52 9.60 -16.44 -13.68
C ALA A 52 10.10 -15.78 -14.98
N PRO A 53 9.29 -14.92 -15.64
CA PRO A 53 9.70 -14.23 -16.85
C PRO A 53 10.94 -13.37 -16.62
N HIS A 54 11.96 -13.50 -17.48
CA HIS A 54 13.17 -12.71 -17.45
C HIS A 54 13.45 -12.14 -18.84
N GLY A 55 13.88 -10.88 -18.91
CA GLY A 55 14.24 -10.24 -20.18
C GLY A 55 13.04 -9.99 -21.14
N THR A 56 11.82 -10.17 -20.68
CA THR A 56 10.61 -9.98 -21.46
C THR A 56 9.91 -8.67 -21.07
N TRP A 57 8.90 -8.26 -21.87
CA TRP A 57 8.05 -7.13 -21.57
C TRP A 57 7.25 -7.36 -20.27
N GLU A 58 6.76 -8.57 -20.06
CA GLU A 58 6.04 -8.96 -18.84
C GLU A 58 6.91 -8.78 -17.59
N ALA A 59 8.18 -9.17 -17.67
CA ALA A 59 9.15 -8.96 -16.59
C ALA A 59 9.39 -7.46 -16.35
N ALA A 60 9.53 -6.66 -17.42
CA ALA A 60 9.69 -5.22 -17.30
C ALA A 60 8.48 -4.56 -16.61
N VAL A 61 7.26 -4.92 -16.98
CA VAL A 61 6.03 -4.42 -16.34
C VAL A 61 5.90 -4.97 -14.93
N GLY A 62 6.08 -6.28 -14.73
CA GLY A 62 5.91 -6.94 -13.43
C GLY A 62 6.90 -6.44 -12.36
N TYR A 63 8.09 -6.05 -12.75
CA TYR A 63 9.12 -5.64 -11.79
C TYR A 63 9.32 -4.11 -11.78
N TRP A 64 9.80 -3.54 -12.88
CA TRP A 64 10.18 -2.12 -12.89
C TRP A 64 9.00 -1.17 -12.80
N VAL A 65 7.93 -1.42 -13.58
CA VAL A 65 6.74 -0.55 -13.57
C VAL A 65 6.02 -0.68 -12.24
N MET A 66 5.85 -1.89 -11.71
CA MET A 66 5.19 -2.09 -10.41
C MET A 66 6.00 -1.48 -9.26
N GLY A 67 7.32 -1.60 -9.29
CA GLY A 67 8.20 -0.92 -8.34
C GLY A 67 8.06 0.61 -8.41
N ALA A 68 8.06 1.18 -9.62
CA ALA A 68 7.88 2.61 -9.83
C ALA A 68 6.49 3.11 -9.37
N VAL A 69 5.42 2.36 -9.65
CA VAL A 69 4.06 2.66 -9.18
C VAL A 69 4.01 2.65 -7.66
N ALA A 70 4.68 1.71 -7.00
CA ALA A 70 4.74 1.67 -5.54
C ALA A 70 5.50 2.86 -4.96
N VAL A 71 6.61 3.30 -5.57
CA VAL A 71 7.30 4.54 -5.20
C VAL A 71 6.38 5.76 -5.37
N ALA A 72 5.66 5.85 -6.49
CA ALA A 72 4.68 6.92 -6.70
C ALA A 72 3.58 6.89 -5.61
N GLY A 73 3.12 5.70 -5.22
CA GLY A 73 2.19 5.51 -4.10
C GLY A 73 2.74 6.01 -2.76
N ALA A 74 4.03 5.80 -2.49
CA ALA A 74 4.69 6.37 -1.30
C ALA A 74 4.71 7.91 -1.33
N VAL A 75 5.00 8.50 -2.49
CA VAL A 75 4.96 9.97 -2.67
C VAL A 75 3.54 10.50 -2.43
N VAL A 76 2.52 9.85 -2.96
CA VAL A 76 1.11 10.19 -2.74
C VAL A 76 0.75 10.11 -1.25
N ALA A 77 1.13 9.03 -0.57
CA ALA A 77 0.89 8.87 0.87
C ALA A 77 1.55 9.99 1.69
N LEU A 78 2.78 10.37 1.35
CA LEU A 78 3.46 11.50 1.97
C LEU A 78 2.80 12.84 1.64
N ALA A 79 2.30 13.04 0.41
CA ALA A 79 1.58 14.25 0.02
C ALA A 79 0.28 14.44 0.80
N LEU A 80 -0.36 13.36 1.28
CA LEU A 80 -1.54 13.44 2.11
C LEU A 80 -1.27 14.06 3.49
N VAL A 81 -0.07 13.88 4.03
CA VAL A 81 0.26 14.25 5.43
C VAL A 81 1.27 15.39 5.54
N ARG A 82 2.09 15.64 4.52
CA ARG A 82 3.11 16.69 4.53
C ARG A 82 2.57 18.06 4.07
N PRO A 83 3.12 19.19 4.57
CA PRO A 83 2.68 20.54 4.18
C PRO A 83 2.77 20.81 2.67
N ARG A 84 3.82 20.31 2.00
CA ARG A 84 4.01 20.48 0.54
C ARG A 84 2.86 19.90 -0.28
N GLY A 85 2.23 18.83 0.18
CA GLY A 85 1.07 18.24 -0.48
C GLY A 85 -0.20 19.10 -0.42
N ARG A 86 -0.23 20.16 0.40
CA ARG A 86 -1.37 21.10 0.46
C ARG A 86 -1.54 21.92 -0.83
N ARG A 87 -0.51 22.01 -1.67
CA ARG A 87 -0.59 22.67 -2.99
C ARG A 87 -1.38 21.85 -4.01
N LEU A 88 -1.55 20.53 -3.79
CA LEU A 88 -2.31 19.66 -4.68
C LEU A 88 -3.82 19.78 -4.42
N PRO A 89 -4.66 19.64 -5.47
CA PRO A 89 -6.11 19.67 -5.34
C PRO A 89 -6.58 18.62 -4.34
N ARG A 90 -7.10 19.06 -3.19
CA ARG A 90 -7.41 18.17 -2.06
C ARG A 90 -8.42 17.09 -2.44
N ARG A 91 -9.51 17.47 -3.12
CA ARG A 91 -10.58 16.53 -3.49
C ARG A 91 -10.06 15.44 -4.40
N THR A 92 -9.34 15.79 -5.46
CA THR A 92 -8.77 14.85 -6.42
C THR A 92 -7.77 13.91 -5.77
N LEU A 93 -6.82 14.46 -4.98
CA LEU A 93 -5.82 13.64 -4.30
C LEU A 93 -6.47 12.64 -3.33
N CYS A 94 -7.45 13.07 -2.53
CA CYS A 94 -8.13 12.19 -1.60
C CYS A 94 -9.02 11.16 -2.32
N ALA A 95 -9.73 11.54 -3.39
CA ALA A 95 -10.55 10.61 -4.16
C ALA A 95 -9.69 9.50 -4.79
N LEU A 96 -8.61 9.86 -5.49
CA LEU A 96 -7.67 8.89 -6.06
C LEU A 96 -7.06 7.99 -4.99
N SER A 97 -6.68 8.54 -3.84
CA SER A 97 -6.10 7.76 -2.74
C SER A 97 -7.13 6.80 -2.12
N LEU A 98 -8.39 7.19 -1.99
CA LEU A 98 -9.46 6.32 -1.50
C LEU A 98 -9.78 5.20 -2.50
N THR A 99 -9.87 5.52 -3.79
CA THR A 99 -10.07 4.51 -4.85
C THR A 99 -8.93 3.49 -4.86
N ALA A 100 -7.68 3.96 -4.85
CA ALA A 100 -6.52 3.09 -4.77
C ALA A 100 -6.50 2.24 -3.48
N SER A 101 -6.85 2.84 -2.33
CA SER A 101 -6.97 2.16 -1.05
C SER A 101 -7.95 0.99 -1.11
N VAL A 102 -9.15 1.22 -1.65
CA VAL A 102 -10.16 0.17 -1.80
C VAL A 102 -9.66 -0.94 -2.73
N GLY A 103 -9.13 -0.58 -3.90
CA GLY A 103 -8.60 -1.55 -4.86
C GLY A 103 -7.49 -2.41 -4.28
N MET A 104 -6.51 -1.80 -3.61
CA MET A 104 -5.40 -2.53 -2.98
C MET A 104 -5.85 -3.42 -1.83
N THR A 105 -6.75 -2.92 -0.99
CA THR A 105 -7.29 -3.70 0.13
C THR A 105 -8.06 -4.91 -0.37
N LEU A 106 -8.96 -4.71 -1.35
CA LEU A 106 -9.72 -5.82 -1.96
C LEU A 106 -8.80 -6.82 -2.64
N TRP A 107 -7.82 -6.35 -3.41
CA TRP A 107 -6.84 -7.23 -4.07
C TRP A 107 -6.08 -8.08 -3.05
N GLY A 108 -5.57 -7.47 -1.99
CA GLY A 108 -4.89 -8.19 -0.91
C GLY A 108 -5.80 -9.21 -0.22
N PHE A 109 -7.04 -8.85 0.09
CA PHE A 109 -8.01 -9.78 0.68
C PHE A 109 -8.39 -10.93 -0.24
N THR A 110 -8.45 -10.71 -1.56
CA THR A 110 -8.72 -11.79 -2.54
C THR A 110 -7.70 -12.92 -2.41
N TYR A 111 -6.41 -12.59 -2.18
CA TYR A 111 -5.39 -13.61 -1.93
C TYR A 111 -5.70 -14.45 -0.70
N PHE A 112 -6.00 -13.82 0.44
CA PHE A 112 -6.31 -14.55 1.69
C PHE A 112 -7.58 -15.37 1.57
N ALA A 113 -8.62 -14.83 0.91
CA ALA A 113 -9.86 -15.56 0.64
C ALA A 113 -9.58 -16.81 -0.21
N MET A 114 -8.75 -16.67 -1.25
CA MET A 114 -8.38 -17.80 -2.10
C MET A 114 -7.57 -18.85 -1.33
N GLN A 115 -6.61 -18.45 -0.50
CA GLN A 115 -5.85 -19.36 0.36
C GLN A 115 -6.77 -20.12 1.32
N TYR A 116 -7.75 -19.44 1.90
CA TYR A 116 -8.75 -20.08 2.76
C TYR A 116 -9.61 -21.10 1.99
N LEU A 117 -10.11 -20.77 0.80
CA LEU A 117 -10.93 -21.65 -0.01
C LEU A 117 -10.15 -22.90 -0.47
N LEU A 118 -8.87 -22.75 -0.81
CA LEU A 118 -7.98 -23.87 -1.12
C LEU A 118 -7.76 -24.77 0.09
N ALA A 119 -7.47 -24.20 1.25
CA ALA A 119 -7.28 -24.96 2.48
C ALA A 119 -8.55 -25.71 2.93
N ALA A 120 -9.73 -25.10 2.68
CA ALA A 120 -11.03 -25.72 2.97
C ALA A 120 -11.49 -26.74 1.91
N GLY A 121 -10.69 -26.97 0.85
CA GLY A 121 -11.05 -27.89 -0.24
C GLY A 121 -12.25 -27.43 -1.09
N ARG A 122 -12.61 -26.15 -1.02
CA ARG A 122 -13.75 -25.59 -1.76
C ARG A 122 -13.40 -25.25 -3.20
N VAL A 123 -12.12 -25.11 -3.50
CA VAL A 123 -11.57 -24.83 -4.83
C VAL A 123 -10.45 -25.83 -5.09
N VAL A 124 -10.46 -26.45 -6.28
CA VAL A 124 -9.50 -27.51 -6.65
C VAL A 124 -8.30 -26.93 -7.41
N SER A 125 -8.48 -25.83 -8.11
CA SER A 125 -7.42 -25.12 -8.83
C SER A 125 -7.39 -23.65 -8.44
N ALA A 126 -6.21 -23.08 -8.39
CA ALA A 126 -6.02 -21.68 -8.08
C ALA A 126 -5.27 -20.96 -9.20
N PRO A 127 -5.52 -19.66 -9.39
CA PRO A 127 -4.64 -18.83 -10.21
C PRO A 127 -3.20 -18.91 -9.72
N ALA A 128 -2.22 -18.71 -10.61
CA ALA A 128 -0.80 -18.85 -10.30
C ALA A 128 -0.33 -17.99 -9.10
N PHE A 129 -0.96 -16.83 -8.88
CA PHE A 129 -0.63 -15.97 -7.73
C PHE A 129 -1.07 -16.53 -6.36
N ALA A 130 -1.96 -17.52 -6.35
CA ALA A 130 -2.49 -18.17 -5.14
C ALA A 130 -2.20 -19.67 -5.12
N ALA A 131 -1.37 -20.15 -6.03
CA ALA A 131 -1.05 -21.57 -6.14
C ALA A 131 -0.55 -22.11 -4.80
N LYS A 132 -1.08 -23.31 -4.46
CA LYS A 132 -0.83 -24.02 -3.19
C LYS A 132 0.47 -24.84 -3.26
N ASP A 133 1.44 -24.43 -3.99
CA ASP A 133 2.65 -25.20 -4.08
C ASP A 133 3.38 -25.17 -2.73
N ALA A 134 3.74 -26.37 -2.27
CA ALA A 134 4.52 -26.60 -1.06
C ALA A 134 5.96 -26.01 -1.15
N HIS A 135 6.13 -24.96 -1.97
CA HIS A 135 7.40 -24.30 -2.11
C HIS A 135 7.68 -23.49 -0.84
N PRO A 136 8.88 -23.61 -0.24
CA PRO A 136 9.25 -22.89 0.97
C PRO A 136 9.05 -21.36 0.85
N GLN A 137 9.04 -20.86 -0.38
CA GLN A 137 8.87 -19.43 -0.70
C GLN A 137 7.40 -18.97 -0.76
N ALA A 138 6.43 -19.87 -0.70
CA ALA A 138 5.00 -19.50 -0.70
C ALA A 138 4.62 -18.60 0.48
N ALA A 139 5.33 -18.71 1.61
CA ALA A 139 5.16 -17.82 2.77
C ALA A 139 5.39 -16.35 2.44
N TRP A 140 6.24 -16.03 1.46
CA TRP A 140 6.43 -14.66 1.00
C TRP A 140 5.17 -14.06 0.36
N GLY A 141 4.33 -14.89 -0.26
CA GLY A 141 3.03 -14.45 -0.75
C GLY A 141 2.16 -13.88 0.37
N LEU A 142 2.05 -14.57 1.50
CA LEU A 142 1.29 -14.08 2.67
C LEU A 142 1.83 -12.73 3.16
N PHE A 143 3.15 -12.58 3.22
CA PHE A 143 3.79 -11.33 3.62
C PHE A 143 3.48 -10.18 2.65
N TRP A 144 3.67 -10.40 1.34
CA TRP A 144 3.48 -9.34 0.34
C TRP A 144 2.02 -8.92 0.21
N TYR A 145 1.07 -9.86 0.24
CA TYR A 145 -0.36 -9.51 0.20
C TYR A 145 -0.85 -8.90 1.52
N GLY A 146 -0.29 -9.31 2.66
CA GLY A 146 -0.50 -8.64 3.95
C GLY A 146 -0.02 -7.19 3.95
N LEU A 147 1.14 -6.94 3.35
CA LEU A 147 1.68 -5.60 3.16
C LEU A 147 0.79 -4.74 2.25
N PHE A 148 0.19 -5.33 1.22
CA PHE A 148 -0.78 -4.66 0.34
C PHE A 148 -2.04 -4.21 1.10
N VAL A 149 -2.59 -5.09 1.94
CA VAL A 149 -3.74 -4.75 2.80
C VAL A 149 -3.37 -3.63 3.76
N LEU A 150 -2.22 -3.73 4.42
CA LEU A 150 -1.73 -2.67 5.33
C LEU A 150 -1.58 -1.33 4.60
N TRP A 151 -0.93 -1.33 3.43
CA TRP A 151 -0.76 -0.14 2.62
C TRP A 151 -2.12 0.47 2.24
N GLY A 152 -3.05 -0.34 1.71
CA GLY A 152 -4.39 0.09 1.32
C GLY A 152 -5.13 0.74 2.49
N LEU A 153 -5.22 0.06 3.64
CA LEU A 153 -5.92 0.57 4.82
C LEU A 153 -5.31 1.88 5.35
N MET A 154 -3.98 1.96 5.40
CA MET A 154 -3.29 3.14 5.91
C MET A 154 -3.39 4.33 4.95
N LEU A 155 -3.35 4.09 3.64
CA LEU A 155 -3.58 5.11 2.62
C LEU A 155 -5.01 5.67 2.72
N GLY A 156 -6.01 4.80 2.83
CA GLY A 156 -7.41 5.19 3.02
C GLY A 156 -7.63 6.01 4.28
N ARG A 157 -7.05 5.58 5.40
CA ARG A 157 -7.08 6.33 6.66
C ARG A 157 -6.45 7.72 6.52
N ALA A 158 -5.31 7.83 5.86
CA ALA A 158 -4.64 9.12 5.64
C ALA A 158 -5.48 10.05 4.76
N ALA A 159 -6.07 9.54 3.67
CA ALA A 159 -6.95 10.29 2.79
C ALA A 159 -8.23 10.75 3.52
N TRP A 160 -8.85 9.88 4.29
CA TRP A 160 -10.06 10.18 5.07
C TRP A 160 -9.82 11.26 6.12
N THR A 161 -8.73 11.15 6.89
CA THR A 161 -8.40 12.17 7.89
C THR A 161 -8.10 13.54 7.26
N ARG A 162 -7.53 13.56 6.06
CA ARG A 162 -7.31 14.79 5.31
C ARG A 162 -8.63 15.40 4.81
N LEU A 163 -9.60 14.59 4.37
CA LEU A 163 -10.92 15.06 3.97
C LEU A 163 -11.67 15.72 5.14
N ARG A 164 -11.73 15.06 6.29
CA ARG A 164 -12.44 15.60 7.47
C ARG A 164 -11.80 16.89 8.00
N GLY A 165 -10.47 16.93 8.12
CA GLY A 165 -9.79 18.11 8.67
C GLY A 165 -9.86 19.39 7.82
N GLY A 166 -10.52 19.36 6.67
CA GLY A 166 -10.80 20.55 5.87
C GLY A 166 -12.25 21.05 6.01
N GLU A 167 -13.18 20.18 6.37
CA GLU A 167 -14.57 20.55 6.65
C GLU A 167 -14.66 21.37 7.93
N ASP A 168 -13.89 20.96 8.97
CA ASP A 168 -13.82 21.69 10.24
C ASP A 168 -13.36 23.14 10.06
N ARG A 169 -12.43 23.42 9.12
CA ARG A 169 -11.96 24.79 8.85
C ARG A 169 -12.94 25.64 8.05
N GLY A 170 -13.72 25.02 7.16
CA GLY A 170 -14.76 25.71 6.40
C GLY A 170 -15.98 26.08 7.26
N ALA A 171 -16.26 25.32 8.31
CA ALA A 171 -17.36 25.60 9.25
C ALA A 171 -17.02 26.75 10.21
N LEU A 172 -15.75 26.94 10.57
CA LEU A 172 -15.29 28.02 11.46
C LEU A 172 -15.12 29.39 10.76
N SER A 173 -15.18 29.41 9.42
CA SER A 173 -15.04 30.64 8.61
C SER A 173 -16.38 31.22 8.11
N ARG A 174 -17.49 30.68 8.51
CA ARG A 174 -18.85 31.15 8.27
C ARG A 174 -19.47 31.70 9.55
#